data_8e520a03f8406e38ed11772f52ef10f5
#
_entry.id   8e520a03f8406e38ed11772f52ef10f5
#
_cell.length_a   1.000
_cell.length_b   1.000
_cell.length_c   1.000
_cell.angle_alpha   90.00
_cell.angle_beta   90.00
_cell.angle_gamma   90.00
#
_symmetry.space_group_name_H-M   'P 1'
#
loop_
_entity.id
_entity.type
_entity.pdbx_description
1 polymer ?
#
loop_
_entity_poly.entity_id
_entity_poly.type
_entity_poly.pdbx_seq_one_letter_code
_entity_poly.pdbx_strand_id
1 'polypeptide(L)'
;MNIQIELISESDLADESFNIVIDGLKPSETYRVEMYLSDYYCINAPMLLAHDVLWKSTATFVSDKNGIIDISQAPSCSGSYEGISTMGLFSNAKPLTNKKKKLPTSLSKIPLLDRFFVKIKIMQGNTVIAERTFTRHYMSSQISHKDIYGKHFQGRLFYDKKAIKTPALIIVSGSEGRIEKAQNIAQLLSSRGYICLAFAYFGLEGLPKHLERIPLESLVEAKNYLRQHPQVDSEKIGIYGRSKGAEFVLAEESLFNDVQCLVLNSPSDVVYEGIEGKWNSHTSSWTYLQRELPYHKFRLRDYLFSKLFRKSFPKDRTAKIDIGQMHSPILLLGSTVDEIWDASSAIDDIVSDYKGHHITFKKYHETGHMLTVAYQPNHRYRKDWRLLMRESKDSWLATIHFFDRHLKKK
;
A
#
# COMPACT_ATOMS: atom_id res chain seq x y z
N MET A 1 1.35 -31.05 29.66
CA MET A 1 0.96 -29.64 29.68
C MET A 1 -0.02 -29.43 28.56
N ASN A 2 -1.14 -28.78 28.80
CA ASN A 2 -2.09 -28.41 27.76
C ASN A 2 -1.81 -26.93 27.40
N ILE A 3 -0.88 -26.68 26.48
CA ILE A 3 -0.50 -25.32 26.07
C ILE A 3 -1.56 -24.84 25.07
N GLN A 4 -2.15 -23.69 25.37
CA GLN A 4 -3.11 -23.02 24.48
C GLN A 4 -2.45 -21.80 23.85
N ILE A 5 -2.72 -21.60 22.56
CA ILE A 5 -2.24 -20.43 21.79
C ILE A 5 -3.48 -19.76 21.23
N GLU A 6 -3.68 -18.48 21.55
CA GLU A 6 -4.80 -17.70 21.06
C GLU A 6 -4.29 -16.51 20.24
N LEU A 7 -5.01 -16.19 19.17
CA LEU A 7 -4.84 -14.97 18.41
C LEU A 7 -6.10 -14.13 18.59
N ILE A 8 -5.96 -12.97 19.23
CA ILE A 8 -7.07 -12.09 19.59
C ILE A 8 -7.01 -10.87 18.69
N SER A 9 -8.08 -10.60 17.95
CA SER A 9 -8.21 -9.43 17.06
C SER A 9 -9.68 -9.00 16.98
N GLU A 10 -9.91 -7.73 16.68
CA GLU A 10 -11.27 -7.22 16.40
C GLU A 10 -11.78 -7.68 15.04
N SER A 11 -10.86 -7.92 14.09
CA SER A 11 -11.17 -8.40 12.76
C SER A 11 -10.02 -9.28 12.23
N ASP A 12 -10.36 -10.21 11.34
CA ASP A 12 -9.38 -11.09 10.69
C ASP A 12 -8.73 -10.44 9.45
N LEU A 13 -8.97 -9.16 9.16
CA LEU A 13 -8.38 -8.48 8.02
C LEU A 13 -6.87 -8.23 8.22
N ALA A 14 -6.12 -8.31 7.15
CA ALA A 14 -4.67 -8.25 7.11
C ALA A 14 -4.06 -6.92 7.62
N ASP A 15 -4.84 -5.86 7.61
CA ASP A 15 -4.47 -4.51 8.06
C ASP A 15 -4.95 -4.17 9.49
N GLU A 16 -5.51 -5.16 10.19
CA GLU A 16 -5.89 -5.04 11.59
C GLU A 16 -4.85 -5.69 12.51
N SER A 17 -4.68 -5.09 13.68
CA SER A 17 -3.78 -5.65 14.69
C SER A 17 -4.36 -6.92 15.32
N PHE A 18 -3.47 -7.77 15.79
CA PHE A 18 -3.83 -8.93 16.59
C PHE A 18 -2.82 -9.14 17.72
N ASN A 19 -3.30 -9.66 18.83
CA ASN A 19 -2.47 -10.08 19.95
C ASN A 19 -2.35 -11.60 19.98
N ILE A 20 -1.24 -12.10 20.51
CA ILE A 20 -1.02 -13.54 20.75
C ILE A 20 -0.88 -13.74 22.25
N VAL A 21 -1.72 -14.64 22.79
CA VAL A 21 -1.67 -15.07 24.18
C VAL A 21 -1.36 -16.57 24.21
N ILE A 22 -0.39 -16.96 25.03
CA ILE A 22 0.05 -18.35 25.20
C ILE A 22 -0.14 -18.68 26.68
N ASP A 23 -0.92 -19.69 26.97
CA ASP A 23 -1.25 -20.13 28.31
C ASP A 23 -0.82 -21.60 28.54
N GLY A 24 -0.65 -22.01 29.80
CA GLY A 24 -0.29 -23.38 30.19
C GLY A 24 1.21 -23.67 30.12
N LEU A 25 2.04 -22.64 30.11
CA LEU A 25 3.50 -22.76 30.20
C LEU A 25 3.95 -22.97 31.66
N LYS A 26 5.19 -23.41 31.86
CA LYS A 26 5.78 -23.36 33.21
C LYS A 26 6.09 -21.92 33.58
N PRO A 27 5.77 -21.48 34.80
CA PRO A 27 6.04 -20.13 35.28
C PRO A 27 7.53 -19.77 35.25
N SER A 28 7.81 -18.51 34.90
CA SER A 28 9.15 -17.90 34.93
C SER A 28 10.21 -18.65 34.09
N GLU A 29 9.77 -19.40 33.08
CA GLU A 29 10.67 -20.06 32.14
C GLU A 29 10.74 -19.31 30.80
N THR A 30 11.84 -19.52 30.11
CA THR A 30 12.12 -18.84 28.81
C THR A 30 11.63 -19.71 27.66
N TYR A 31 10.88 -19.09 26.74
CA TYR A 31 10.37 -19.70 25.54
C TYR A 31 10.67 -18.86 24.31
N ARG A 32 11.01 -19.53 23.19
CA ARG A 32 11.11 -18.87 21.89
C ARG A 32 9.80 -19.06 21.13
N VAL A 33 9.19 -17.96 20.74
CA VAL A 33 8.00 -17.93 19.89
C VAL A 33 8.45 -17.69 18.45
N GLU A 34 8.09 -18.58 17.53
CA GLU A 34 8.35 -18.47 16.11
C GLU A 34 7.04 -18.24 15.38
N MET A 35 6.98 -17.20 14.55
CA MET A 35 5.86 -16.94 13.64
C MET A 35 6.27 -17.25 12.22
N TYR A 36 5.41 -17.97 11.52
CA TYR A 36 5.54 -18.24 10.09
C TYR A 36 4.33 -17.71 9.35
N LEU A 37 4.55 -17.05 8.21
CA LEU A 37 3.47 -16.61 7.32
C LEU A 37 3.59 -17.38 6.01
N SER A 38 2.51 -18.03 5.57
CA SER A 38 2.41 -18.73 4.28
C SER A 38 1.27 -18.15 3.44
N ASP A 39 1.39 -18.24 2.12
CA ASP A 39 0.52 -17.58 1.14
C ASP A 39 0.43 -16.06 1.38
N TYR A 40 1.52 -15.50 1.94
CA TYR A 40 1.56 -14.11 2.39
C TYR A 40 2.06 -13.18 1.28
N TYR A 41 1.21 -12.21 0.92
CA TYR A 41 1.56 -11.11 0.04
C TYR A 41 1.88 -9.86 0.87
N CYS A 42 3.11 -9.38 0.79
CA CYS A 42 3.53 -8.12 1.38
C CYS A 42 3.65 -7.04 0.30
N ILE A 43 2.89 -5.95 0.42
CA ILE A 43 2.89 -4.85 -0.55
C ILE A 43 4.26 -4.16 -0.65
N ASN A 44 5.05 -4.20 0.44
CA ASN A 44 6.39 -3.62 0.52
C ASN A 44 7.48 -4.52 -0.07
N ALA A 45 7.17 -5.79 -0.32
CA ALA A 45 8.11 -6.73 -0.91
C ALA A 45 8.34 -6.44 -2.40
N PRO A 46 9.49 -6.87 -2.96
CA PRO A 46 9.72 -6.81 -4.39
C PRO A 46 8.62 -7.57 -5.16
N MET A 47 8.12 -6.99 -6.25
CA MET A 47 7.10 -7.60 -7.11
C MET A 47 7.46 -9.00 -7.59
N LEU A 48 8.75 -9.25 -7.80
CA LEU A 48 9.27 -10.54 -8.27
C LEU A 48 9.35 -11.62 -7.18
N LEU A 49 9.13 -11.29 -5.90
CA LEU A 49 9.13 -12.30 -4.85
C LEU A 49 7.98 -13.30 -5.08
N ALA A 50 8.30 -14.60 -5.04
CA ALA A 50 7.29 -15.62 -5.23
C ALA A 50 6.29 -15.66 -4.07
N HIS A 51 5.01 -15.94 -4.36
CA HIS A 51 3.95 -15.94 -3.35
C HIS A 51 4.04 -17.12 -2.37
N ASP A 52 4.67 -18.22 -2.79
CA ASP A 52 4.89 -19.42 -1.99
C ASP A 52 6.12 -19.34 -1.07
N VAL A 53 6.78 -18.18 -1.00
CA VAL A 53 7.87 -17.96 -0.04
C VAL A 53 7.31 -17.87 1.36
N LEU A 54 7.83 -18.72 2.24
CA LEU A 54 7.53 -18.69 3.66
C LEU A 54 8.24 -17.50 4.31
N TRP A 55 7.53 -16.73 5.14
CA TRP A 55 8.08 -15.66 5.94
C TRP A 55 8.26 -16.13 7.38
N LYS A 56 9.28 -15.63 8.08
CA LYS A 56 9.57 -16.01 9.47
C LYS A 56 9.98 -14.80 10.30
N SER A 57 9.56 -14.82 11.56
CA SER A 57 10.10 -14.01 12.64
C SER A 57 10.21 -14.84 13.91
N THR A 58 11.03 -14.39 14.85
CA THR A 58 11.24 -15.06 16.13
C THR A 58 11.34 -14.04 17.25
N ALA A 59 10.89 -14.39 18.45
CA ALA A 59 11.10 -13.59 19.64
C ALA A 59 11.17 -14.50 20.88
N THR A 60 11.97 -14.13 21.86
CA THR A 60 12.15 -14.88 23.09
C THR A 60 11.48 -14.14 24.23
N PHE A 61 10.66 -14.84 25.00
CA PHE A 61 9.88 -14.30 26.13
C PHE A 61 10.11 -15.13 27.38
N VAL A 62 9.89 -14.52 28.53
CA VAL A 62 9.76 -15.21 29.82
C VAL A 62 8.28 -15.25 30.19
N SER A 63 7.75 -16.43 30.52
CA SER A 63 6.39 -16.57 31.01
C SER A 63 6.23 -15.89 32.37
N ASP A 64 5.06 -15.40 32.66
CA ASP A 64 4.74 -14.80 33.96
C ASP A 64 4.62 -15.87 35.06
N LYS A 65 4.28 -15.43 36.31
CA LYS A 65 4.08 -16.32 37.47
C LYS A 65 2.94 -17.31 37.32
N ASN A 66 2.05 -17.08 36.34
CA ASN A 66 0.90 -17.97 36.05
C ASN A 66 1.19 -18.89 34.84
N GLY A 67 2.37 -18.78 34.21
CA GLY A 67 2.72 -19.55 33.02
C GLY A 67 2.12 -18.96 31.73
N ILE A 68 1.87 -17.64 31.69
CA ILE A 68 1.27 -16.95 30.57
C ILE A 68 2.33 -16.07 29.87
N ILE A 69 2.29 -16.02 28.54
CA ILE A 69 2.94 -15.00 27.71
C ILE A 69 1.86 -14.25 26.93
N ASP A 70 1.58 -13.01 27.31
CA ASP A 70 0.78 -12.08 26.54
C ASP A 70 1.74 -11.15 25.79
N ILE A 71 1.83 -11.27 24.44
CA ILE A 71 2.81 -10.52 23.65
C ILE A 71 2.56 -9.00 23.71
N SER A 72 1.33 -8.57 24.03
CA SER A 72 1.01 -7.14 24.21
C SER A 72 1.60 -6.55 25.50
N GLN A 73 1.98 -7.38 26.45
CA GLN A 73 2.49 -6.99 27.76
C GLN A 73 3.91 -7.52 28.03
N ALA A 74 4.24 -8.69 27.53
CA ALA A 74 5.51 -9.35 27.75
C ALA A 74 6.62 -8.73 26.86
N PRO A 75 7.74 -8.27 27.42
CA PRO A 75 8.85 -7.82 26.61
C PRO A 75 9.55 -9.00 25.94
N SER A 76 9.82 -8.89 24.66
CA SER A 76 10.75 -9.77 23.98
C SER A 76 12.18 -9.45 24.44
N CYS A 77 12.90 -10.48 24.87
CA CYS A 77 14.29 -10.37 25.34
C CYS A 77 15.30 -10.45 24.20
N SER A 78 14.96 -11.09 23.10
CA SER A 78 15.82 -11.26 21.91
C SER A 78 15.02 -11.77 20.70
N GLY A 79 15.66 -11.75 19.53
CA GLY A 79 15.06 -12.29 18.30
C GLY A 79 14.94 -11.26 17.18
N SER A 80 13.83 -11.28 16.46
CA SER A 80 13.57 -10.33 15.36
C SER A 80 13.32 -8.90 15.87
N TYR A 81 12.96 -8.76 17.15
CA TYR A 81 12.81 -7.48 17.85
C TYR A 81 12.99 -7.68 19.35
N GLU A 82 13.17 -6.58 20.08
CA GLU A 82 13.24 -6.54 21.54
C GLU A 82 12.20 -5.57 22.12
N GLY A 83 11.81 -5.79 23.39
CA GLY A 83 10.83 -4.97 24.11
C GLY A 83 9.37 -5.34 23.78
N ILE A 84 8.43 -4.51 24.21
CA ILE A 84 6.99 -4.77 24.10
C ILE A 84 6.46 -4.30 22.75
N SER A 85 5.78 -5.18 22.01
CA SER A 85 5.03 -4.81 20.81
C SER A 85 4.08 -5.92 20.39
N THR A 86 2.79 -5.64 20.37
CA THR A 86 1.72 -6.56 19.94
C THR A 86 1.98 -7.10 18.52
N MET A 87 2.39 -6.24 17.60
CA MET A 87 2.64 -6.61 16.19
C MET A 87 4.13 -6.82 15.87
N GLY A 88 5.00 -6.92 16.89
CA GLY A 88 6.44 -7.01 16.70
C GLY A 88 6.87 -8.22 15.87
N LEU A 89 6.31 -9.41 16.15
CA LEU A 89 6.57 -10.60 15.34
C LEU A 89 6.13 -10.41 13.87
N PHE A 90 4.93 -9.89 13.64
CA PHE A 90 4.38 -9.72 12.29
C PHE A 90 5.17 -8.69 11.48
N SER A 91 5.38 -7.50 12.03
CA SER A 91 6.06 -6.39 11.33
C SER A 91 7.55 -6.66 11.06
N ASN A 92 8.16 -7.60 11.80
CA ASN A 92 9.55 -8.00 11.62
C ASN A 92 9.74 -9.36 10.90
N ALA A 93 8.66 -9.94 10.35
CA ALA A 93 8.77 -11.14 9.55
C ALA A 93 9.57 -10.88 8.26
N LYS A 94 10.45 -11.82 7.89
CA LYS A 94 11.29 -11.76 6.70
C LYS A 94 11.08 -12.99 5.83
N PRO A 95 11.13 -12.84 4.49
CA PRO A 95 11.07 -14.01 3.61
C PRO A 95 12.31 -14.89 3.85
N LEU A 96 12.09 -16.20 3.95
CA LEU A 96 13.18 -17.17 4.17
C LEU A 96 14.06 -17.37 2.94
N THR A 97 13.54 -17.05 1.77
CA THR A 97 14.27 -17.15 0.50
C THR A 97 13.95 -15.95 -0.38
N ASN A 98 14.80 -15.67 -1.35
CA ASN A 98 14.58 -14.68 -2.39
C ASN A 98 14.11 -15.31 -3.70
N LYS A 99 13.33 -16.43 -3.61
CA LYS A 99 12.77 -17.11 -4.77
C LYS A 99 11.99 -16.12 -5.62
N LYS A 100 12.37 -15.98 -6.89
CA LYS A 100 11.72 -15.10 -7.84
C LYS A 100 10.64 -15.84 -8.62
N LYS A 101 9.54 -15.16 -8.90
CA LYS A 101 8.49 -15.60 -9.83
C LYS A 101 8.60 -14.86 -11.16
N LYS A 102 8.10 -15.50 -12.21
CA LYS A 102 7.81 -14.81 -13.47
C LYS A 102 6.49 -14.07 -13.31
N LEU A 103 6.47 -12.78 -13.67
CA LEU A 103 5.23 -12.02 -13.66
C LEU A 103 4.36 -12.42 -14.85
N PRO A 104 3.08 -12.77 -14.66
CA PRO A 104 2.17 -13.03 -15.77
C PRO A 104 1.90 -11.75 -16.54
N THR A 105 1.74 -11.83 -17.84
CA THR A 105 1.39 -10.65 -18.68
C THR A 105 -0.11 -10.43 -18.77
N SER A 106 -0.90 -11.47 -18.62
CA SER A 106 -2.37 -11.37 -18.66
C SER A 106 -2.96 -11.10 -17.28
N LEU A 107 -3.94 -10.23 -17.22
CA LEU A 107 -4.69 -9.89 -16.01
C LEU A 107 -5.30 -11.13 -15.33
N SER A 108 -5.93 -11.99 -16.10
CA SER A 108 -6.58 -13.23 -15.59
C SER A 108 -5.62 -14.23 -14.95
N LYS A 109 -4.31 -14.13 -15.25
CA LYS A 109 -3.27 -14.97 -14.67
C LYS A 109 -2.61 -14.36 -13.42
N ILE A 110 -2.97 -13.14 -13.06
CA ILE A 110 -2.49 -12.52 -11.81
C ILE A 110 -3.18 -13.21 -10.64
N PRO A 111 -2.44 -13.84 -9.72
CA PRO A 111 -3.03 -14.53 -8.59
C PRO A 111 -3.86 -13.59 -7.72
N LEU A 112 -4.99 -14.08 -7.25
CA LEU A 112 -5.79 -13.46 -6.22
C LEU A 112 -5.64 -14.29 -4.94
N LEU A 113 -4.93 -13.74 -3.96
CA LEU A 113 -4.88 -14.30 -2.62
C LEU A 113 -5.98 -13.61 -1.81
N ASP A 114 -6.93 -14.39 -1.28
CA ASP A 114 -7.99 -13.87 -0.41
C ASP A 114 -7.62 -13.95 1.08
N ARG A 115 -6.63 -14.79 1.41
CA ARG A 115 -6.17 -15.07 2.78
C ARG A 115 -4.70 -15.45 2.82
N PHE A 116 -4.17 -15.50 4.04
CA PHE A 116 -2.88 -16.08 4.38
C PHE A 116 -2.94 -16.75 5.75
N PHE A 117 -1.92 -17.55 6.06
CA PHE A 117 -1.87 -18.30 7.31
C PHE A 117 -0.75 -17.78 8.21
N VAL A 118 -1.08 -17.65 9.51
CA VAL A 118 -0.16 -17.31 10.58
C VAL A 118 0.02 -18.53 11.46
N LYS A 119 1.17 -19.20 11.33
CA LYS A 119 1.53 -20.33 12.18
C LYS A 119 2.43 -19.86 13.32
N ILE A 120 2.03 -20.11 14.55
CA ILE A 120 2.79 -19.85 15.76
C ILE A 120 3.35 -21.17 16.29
N LYS A 121 4.65 -21.20 16.58
CA LYS A 121 5.32 -22.31 17.27
C LYS A 121 5.93 -21.84 18.55
N ILE A 122 5.73 -22.63 19.61
CA ILE A 122 6.36 -22.43 20.91
C ILE A 122 7.50 -23.42 21.06
N MET A 123 8.69 -22.89 21.28
CA MET A 123 9.93 -23.66 21.37
C MET A 123 10.46 -23.63 22.83
N GLN A 124 10.80 -24.78 23.37
CA GLN A 124 11.63 -24.89 24.57
C GLN A 124 12.96 -25.52 24.15
N GLY A 125 14.03 -24.73 24.20
CA GLY A 125 15.29 -25.09 23.55
C GLY A 125 15.09 -25.26 22.02
N ASN A 126 15.36 -26.45 21.52
CA ASN A 126 15.19 -26.80 20.11
C ASN A 126 13.91 -27.66 19.82
N THR A 127 13.10 -27.88 20.85
CA THR A 127 11.89 -28.72 20.74
C THR A 127 10.66 -27.84 20.56
N VAL A 128 9.82 -28.18 19.58
CA VAL A 128 8.49 -27.60 19.44
C VAL A 128 7.59 -28.27 20.50
N ILE A 129 7.05 -27.49 21.44
CA ILE A 129 6.17 -27.97 22.51
C ILE A 129 4.69 -27.69 22.24
N ALA A 130 4.40 -26.72 21.38
CA ALA A 130 3.05 -26.43 20.89
C ALA A 130 3.11 -25.68 19.56
N GLU A 131 2.10 -25.88 18.72
CA GLU A 131 1.91 -25.06 17.52
C GLU A 131 0.42 -24.87 17.22
N ARG A 132 0.09 -23.72 16.60
CA ARG A 132 -1.25 -23.42 16.12
C ARG A 132 -1.18 -22.55 14.87
N THR A 133 -2.13 -22.78 13.95
CA THR A 133 -2.26 -22.01 12.72
C THR A 133 -3.58 -21.23 12.73
N PHE A 134 -3.52 -19.96 12.36
CA PHE A 134 -4.64 -19.04 12.22
C PHE A 134 -4.75 -18.56 10.80
N THR A 135 -5.95 -18.20 10.38
CA THR A 135 -6.21 -17.61 9.06
C THR A 135 -6.41 -16.11 9.22
N ARG A 136 -5.79 -15.33 8.32
CA ARG A 136 -6.02 -13.90 8.17
C ARG A 136 -6.44 -13.62 6.73
N HIS A 137 -7.24 -12.58 6.50
CA HIS A 137 -7.87 -12.33 5.22
C HIS A 137 -7.43 -11.00 4.61
N TYR A 138 -7.22 -10.97 3.30
CA TYR A 138 -7.04 -9.73 2.54
C TYR A 138 -8.38 -9.09 2.20
N MET A 139 -9.46 -9.87 2.16
CA MET A 139 -10.82 -9.38 1.96
C MET A 139 -11.84 -10.26 2.68
N SER A 140 -12.97 -9.68 3.04
CA SER A 140 -14.12 -10.38 3.63
C SER A 140 -14.71 -11.38 2.64
N SER A 141 -15.28 -12.48 3.14
CA SER A 141 -15.85 -13.56 2.32
C SER A 141 -17.02 -13.14 1.44
N GLN A 142 -17.71 -12.04 1.76
CA GLN A 142 -18.81 -11.48 0.97
C GLN A 142 -18.32 -10.71 -0.29
N ILE A 143 -17.04 -10.38 -0.36
CA ILE A 143 -16.49 -9.62 -1.48
C ILE A 143 -16.26 -10.54 -2.68
N SER A 144 -16.81 -10.16 -3.80
CA SER A 144 -16.61 -10.77 -5.11
C SER A 144 -15.67 -9.93 -5.95
N HIS A 145 -15.15 -10.50 -7.02
CA HIS A 145 -14.31 -9.77 -7.96
C HIS A 145 -14.67 -10.07 -9.42
N LYS A 146 -14.28 -9.16 -10.31
CA LYS A 146 -14.43 -9.29 -11.76
C LYS A 146 -13.27 -8.59 -12.45
N ASP A 147 -12.66 -9.26 -13.43
CA ASP A 147 -11.67 -8.65 -14.31
C ASP A 147 -12.35 -7.74 -15.33
N ILE A 148 -11.79 -6.54 -15.53
CA ILE A 148 -12.29 -5.51 -16.42
C ILE A 148 -11.22 -5.24 -17.48
N TYR A 149 -11.66 -5.21 -18.74
CA TYR A 149 -10.82 -4.95 -19.90
C TYR A 149 -11.38 -3.74 -20.65
N GLY A 150 -10.83 -2.58 -20.37
CA GLY A 150 -11.09 -1.34 -21.11
C GLY A 150 -10.19 -1.21 -22.33
N LYS A 151 -10.36 -0.13 -23.08
CA LYS A 151 -9.53 0.17 -24.26
C LYS A 151 -8.12 0.61 -23.84
N HIS A 152 -8.02 1.46 -22.80
CA HIS A 152 -6.76 2.06 -22.35
C HIS A 152 -6.39 1.67 -20.93
N PHE A 153 -7.17 0.85 -20.26
CA PHE A 153 -6.90 0.31 -18.95
C PHE A 153 -7.36 -1.13 -18.80
N GLN A 154 -6.81 -1.81 -17.83
CA GLN A 154 -7.33 -3.06 -17.32
C GLN A 154 -7.42 -2.96 -15.80
N GLY A 155 -8.23 -3.79 -15.18
CA GLY A 155 -8.35 -3.75 -13.73
C GLY A 155 -9.15 -4.90 -13.17
N ARG A 156 -9.12 -5.02 -11.85
CA ARG A 156 -9.95 -5.97 -11.12
C ARG A 156 -10.87 -5.22 -10.17
N LEU A 157 -12.17 -5.35 -10.39
CA LEU A 157 -13.21 -4.76 -9.56
C LEU A 157 -13.51 -5.68 -8.38
N PHE A 158 -13.53 -5.13 -7.17
CA PHE A 158 -13.93 -5.80 -5.92
C PHE A 158 -15.21 -5.15 -5.40
N TYR A 159 -16.21 -5.95 -5.08
CA TYR A 159 -17.52 -5.45 -4.66
C TYR A 159 -18.29 -6.50 -3.85
N ASP A 160 -19.14 -6.05 -2.93
CA ASP A 160 -20.18 -6.89 -2.36
C ASP A 160 -21.31 -7.06 -3.38
N LYS A 161 -21.73 -8.30 -3.67
CA LYS A 161 -22.84 -8.58 -4.59
C LYS A 161 -24.16 -7.92 -4.16
N LYS A 162 -24.30 -7.64 -2.85
CA LYS A 162 -25.47 -6.99 -2.26
C LYS A 162 -25.37 -5.46 -2.22
N ALA A 163 -24.26 -4.87 -2.69
CA ALA A 163 -24.05 -3.44 -2.68
C ALA A 163 -25.12 -2.72 -3.52
N ILE A 164 -25.62 -1.59 -3.01
CA ILE A 164 -26.61 -0.72 -3.67
C ILE A 164 -26.17 0.72 -3.46
N LYS A 165 -26.03 1.49 -4.54
CA LYS A 165 -25.58 2.89 -4.51
C LYS A 165 -24.40 3.10 -3.57
N THR A 166 -23.38 2.30 -3.78
CA THR A 166 -22.21 2.23 -2.92
C THR A 166 -21.10 3.15 -3.46
N PRO A 167 -20.38 3.90 -2.60
CA PRO A 167 -19.23 4.68 -3.00
C PRO A 167 -18.16 3.81 -3.64
N ALA A 168 -17.47 4.36 -4.65
CA ALA A 168 -16.41 3.63 -5.36
C ALA A 168 -15.04 4.28 -5.21
N LEU A 169 -14.00 3.45 -5.31
CA LEU A 169 -12.61 3.87 -5.27
C LEU A 169 -11.84 3.29 -6.45
N ILE A 170 -11.03 4.12 -7.11
CA ILE A 170 -10.00 3.67 -8.05
C ILE A 170 -8.67 3.66 -7.32
N ILE A 171 -7.97 2.52 -7.36
CA ILE A 171 -6.68 2.35 -6.70
C ILE A 171 -5.58 2.28 -7.75
N VAL A 172 -4.73 3.30 -7.79
CA VAL A 172 -3.66 3.47 -8.77
C VAL A 172 -2.30 3.25 -8.09
N SER A 173 -1.62 2.20 -8.49
CA SER A 173 -0.26 1.92 -8.00
C SER A 173 0.80 2.77 -8.72
N GLY A 174 2.07 2.67 -8.31
CA GLY A 174 3.16 3.49 -8.82
C GLY A 174 3.82 2.96 -10.10
N SER A 175 5.13 3.20 -10.23
CA SER A 175 5.96 2.84 -11.39
C SER A 175 6.07 1.34 -11.65
N GLU A 176 5.54 0.50 -10.81
CA GLU A 176 5.39 -0.94 -11.06
C GLU A 176 4.28 -1.26 -12.07
N GLY A 177 3.32 -0.35 -12.32
CA GLY A 177 2.13 -0.60 -13.13
C GLY A 177 1.34 -1.81 -12.64
N ARG A 178 0.61 -2.48 -13.54
CA ARG A 178 -0.08 -3.74 -13.21
C ARG A 178 -1.09 -3.54 -12.06
N ILE A 179 -1.65 -4.61 -11.52
CA ILE A 179 -2.65 -4.47 -10.44
C ILE A 179 -2.22 -5.02 -9.08
N GLU A 180 -1.12 -5.78 -8.97
CA GLU A 180 -0.85 -6.59 -7.78
C GLU A 180 -0.85 -5.78 -6.48
N LYS A 181 -0.24 -4.58 -6.48
CA LYS A 181 -0.24 -3.72 -5.29
C LYS A 181 -1.57 -2.99 -5.10
N ALA A 182 -2.13 -2.48 -6.19
CA ALA A 182 -3.45 -1.87 -6.17
C ALA A 182 -4.52 -2.86 -5.71
N GLN A 183 -4.42 -4.13 -6.14
CA GLN A 183 -5.33 -5.21 -5.75
C GLN A 183 -5.35 -5.43 -4.23
N ASN A 184 -4.19 -5.47 -3.58
CA ASN A 184 -4.12 -5.68 -2.13
C ASN A 184 -4.82 -4.55 -1.36
N ILE A 185 -4.63 -3.30 -1.79
CA ILE A 185 -5.34 -2.14 -1.20
C ILE A 185 -6.84 -2.20 -1.50
N ALA A 186 -7.22 -2.53 -2.75
CA ALA A 186 -8.60 -2.62 -3.17
C ALA A 186 -9.38 -3.70 -2.39
N GLN A 187 -8.77 -4.86 -2.12
CA GLN A 187 -9.35 -5.92 -1.30
C GLN A 187 -9.69 -5.44 0.12
N LEU A 188 -8.77 -4.72 0.77
CA LEU A 188 -8.96 -4.22 2.13
C LEU A 188 -10.03 -3.12 2.19
N LEU A 189 -10.03 -2.20 1.24
CA LEU A 189 -11.01 -1.11 1.18
C LEU A 189 -12.41 -1.62 0.77
N SER A 190 -12.50 -2.63 -0.12
CA SER A 190 -13.79 -3.22 -0.46
C SER A 190 -14.44 -3.90 0.74
N SER A 191 -13.67 -4.50 1.63
CA SER A 191 -14.14 -5.09 2.88
C SER A 191 -14.68 -4.06 3.88
N ARG A 192 -14.45 -2.77 3.61
CA ARG A 192 -14.95 -1.62 4.38
C ARG A 192 -16.13 -0.92 3.71
N GLY A 193 -16.79 -1.58 2.76
CA GLY A 193 -18.03 -1.08 2.15
C GLY A 193 -17.81 -0.11 0.97
N TYR A 194 -16.73 -0.29 0.23
CA TYR A 194 -16.50 0.39 -1.04
C TYR A 194 -16.58 -0.59 -2.22
N ILE A 195 -16.90 -0.10 -3.40
CA ILE A 195 -16.62 -0.79 -4.65
C ILE A 195 -15.24 -0.31 -5.12
N CYS A 196 -14.25 -1.23 -5.23
CA CYS A 196 -12.88 -0.85 -5.47
C CYS A 196 -12.36 -1.41 -6.79
N LEU A 197 -11.85 -0.55 -7.67
CA LEU A 197 -11.17 -0.93 -8.91
C LEU A 197 -9.66 -0.86 -8.72
N ALA A 198 -8.99 -2.02 -8.68
CA ALA A 198 -7.55 -2.11 -8.83
C ALA A 198 -7.17 -1.83 -10.29
N PHE A 199 -6.56 -0.69 -10.54
CA PHE A 199 -6.36 -0.12 -11.87
C PHE A 199 -4.94 -0.38 -12.39
N ALA A 200 -4.82 -0.88 -13.62
CA ALA A 200 -3.59 -1.01 -14.38
C ALA A 200 -3.64 -0.16 -15.65
N TYR A 201 -2.60 0.60 -15.89
CA TYR A 201 -2.46 1.52 -17.02
C TYR A 201 -1.27 1.18 -17.92
N PHE A 202 -0.39 0.27 -17.49
CA PHE A 202 0.68 -0.33 -18.30
C PHE A 202 1.15 -1.68 -17.73
N GLY A 203 2.02 -2.38 -18.45
CA GLY A 203 2.68 -3.59 -18.00
C GLY A 203 1.85 -4.88 -18.10
N LEU A 204 0.65 -4.83 -18.69
CA LEU A 204 -0.17 -5.99 -19.02
C LEU A 204 -0.36 -6.10 -20.53
N GLU A 205 -0.71 -7.31 -21.00
CA GLU A 205 -1.02 -7.58 -22.40
C GLU A 205 -2.19 -6.69 -22.87
N GLY A 206 -2.01 -6.01 -24.01
CA GLY A 206 -2.99 -5.05 -24.52
C GLY A 206 -2.85 -3.62 -23.97
N LEU A 207 -1.96 -3.38 -23.00
CA LEU A 207 -1.60 -2.06 -22.51
C LEU A 207 -0.16 -1.68 -22.91
N PRO A 208 0.24 -0.41 -22.79
CA PRO A 208 1.63 0.00 -22.95
C PRO A 208 2.57 -0.87 -22.14
N LYS A 209 3.69 -1.27 -22.73
CA LYS A 209 4.67 -2.14 -22.06
C LYS A 209 5.44 -1.43 -20.96
N HIS A 210 5.71 -0.15 -21.17
CA HIS A 210 6.54 0.70 -20.31
C HIS A 210 5.73 1.88 -19.77
N LEU A 211 6.25 2.51 -18.72
CA LEU A 211 5.67 3.72 -18.15
C LEU A 211 6.11 4.94 -18.99
N GLU A 212 5.57 5.07 -20.16
CA GLU A 212 5.85 6.20 -21.06
C GLU A 212 4.63 6.49 -21.93
N ARG A 213 4.36 7.77 -22.15
CA ARG A 213 3.26 8.24 -23.00
C ARG A 213 1.91 7.61 -22.66
N ILE A 214 1.66 7.33 -21.38
CA ILE A 214 0.38 6.78 -20.94
C ILE A 214 -0.70 7.85 -21.08
N PRO A 215 -1.83 7.56 -21.76
CA PRO A 215 -2.91 8.53 -21.92
C PRO A 215 -3.64 8.75 -20.60
N LEU A 216 -3.81 10.02 -20.19
CA LEU A 216 -4.64 10.39 -19.03
C LEU A 216 -6.09 9.93 -19.21
N GLU A 217 -6.55 9.82 -20.44
CA GLU A 217 -7.87 9.31 -20.83
C GLU A 217 -8.13 7.88 -20.32
N SER A 218 -7.10 7.12 -19.99
CA SER A 218 -7.27 5.79 -19.38
C SER A 218 -7.95 5.86 -18.01
N LEU A 219 -7.68 6.92 -17.21
CA LEU A 219 -8.36 7.14 -15.93
C LEU A 219 -9.77 7.67 -16.13
N VAL A 220 -9.99 8.53 -17.13
CA VAL A 220 -11.34 8.97 -17.54
C VAL A 220 -12.22 7.78 -17.90
N GLU A 221 -11.68 6.84 -18.68
CA GLU A 221 -12.39 5.61 -19.05
C GLU A 221 -12.78 4.76 -17.82
N ALA A 222 -11.85 4.61 -16.86
CA ALA A 222 -12.12 3.89 -15.63
C ALA A 222 -13.17 4.58 -14.75
N LYS A 223 -13.14 5.91 -14.63
CA LYS A 223 -14.18 6.70 -13.94
C LYS A 223 -15.54 6.50 -14.60
N ASN A 224 -15.61 6.56 -15.92
CA ASN A 224 -16.85 6.35 -16.67
C ASN A 224 -17.39 4.92 -16.51
N TYR A 225 -16.52 3.92 -16.49
CA TYR A 225 -16.91 2.55 -16.20
C TYR A 225 -17.59 2.43 -14.82
N LEU A 226 -17.01 3.06 -13.77
CA LEU A 226 -17.61 3.04 -12.44
C LEU A 226 -18.91 3.83 -12.38
N ARG A 227 -19.02 5.00 -13.02
CA ARG A 227 -20.25 5.80 -13.07
C ARG A 227 -21.42 5.04 -13.71
N GLN A 228 -21.14 4.17 -14.67
CA GLN A 228 -22.14 3.35 -15.36
C GLN A 228 -22.43 2.03 -14.61
N HIS A 229 -21.65 1.68 -13.58
CA HIS A 229 -21.86 0.43 -12.86
C HIS A 229 -23.10 0.51 -11.96
N PRO A 230 -24.07 -0.43 -12.07
CA PRO A 230 -25.40 -0.30 -11.46
C PRO A 230 -25.39 -0.23 -9.92
N GLN A 231 -24.34 -0.74 -9.28
CA GLN A 231 -24.19 -0.73 -7.82
C GLN A 231 -23.45 0.48 -7.28
N VAL A 232 -22.81 1.28 -8.15
CA VAL A 232 -22.02 2.45 -7.77
C VAL A 232 -22.91 3.68 -7.57
N ASP A 233 -22.64 4.45 -6.55
CA ASP A 233 -23.11 5.84 -6.44
C ASP A 233 -22.20 6.72 -7.31
N SER A 234 -22.70 7.13 -8.48
CA SER A 234 -21.93 7.86 -9.50
C SER A 234 -21.33 9.18 -9.00
N GLU A 235 -21.94 9.79 -7.99
CA GLU A 235 -21.48 11.05 -7.37
C GLU A 235 -20.42 10.82 -6.29
N LYS A 236 -20.18 9.55 -5.88
CA LYS A 236 -19.29 9.19 -4.77
C LYS A 236 -18.13 8.33 -5.24
N ILE A 237 -17.32 8.88 -6.12
CA ILE A 237 -16.09 8.25 -6.61
C ILE A 237 -14.89 8.97 -6.02
N GLY A 238 -13.99 8.22 -5.38
CA GLY A 238 -12.69 8.70 -4.91
C GLY A 238 -11.54 7.97 -5.57
N ILE A 239 -10.33 8.53 -5.49
CA ILE A 239 -9.15 7.91 -6.06
C ILE A 239 -8.04 7.86 -5.01
N TYR A 240 -7.37 6.71 -4.91
CA TYR A 240 -6.10 6.54 -4.21
C TYR A 240 -4.98 6.41 -5.24
N GLY A 241 -4.02 7.31 -5.20
CA GLY A 241 -2.81 7.25 -6.02
C GLY A 241 -1.55 7.12 -5.17
N ARG A 242 -0.54 6.34 -5.63
CA ARG A 242 0.73 6.20 -4.96
C ARG A 242 1.91 6.41 -5.90
N SER A 243 2.92 7.21 -5.49
CA SER A 243 4.14 7.43 -6.27
C SER A 243 3.80 7.94 -7.68
N LYS A 244 4.29 7.31 -8.75
CA LYS A 244 3.90 7.65 -10.14
C LYS A 244 2.39 7.59 -10.38
N GLY A 245 1.66 6.76 -9.63
CA GLY A 245 0.20 6.76 -9.66
C GLY A 245 -0.42 8.00 -9.01
N ALA A 246 0.22 8.57 -7.98
CA ALA A 246 -0.22 9.83 -7.39
C ALA A 246 0.03 11.02 -8.35
N GLU A 247 1.18 11.04 -9.04
CA GLU A 247 1.48 11.99 -10.12
C GLU A 247 0.47 11.89 -11.27
N PHE A 248 0.15 10.65 -11.71
CA PHE A 248 -0.84 10.37 -12.74
C PHE A 248 -2.22 10.91 -12.39
N VAL A 249 -2.69 10.60 -11.18
CA VAL A 249 -3.99 11.06 -10.68
C VAL A 249 -4.03 12.58 -10.56
N LEU A 250 -2.96 13.20 -10.01
CA LEU A 250 -2.91 14.65 -9.87
C LEU A 250 -2.92 15.35 -11.24
N ALA A 251 -2.16 14.83 -12.21
CA ALA A 251 -2.12 15.37 -13.57
C ALA A 251 -3.47 15.22 -14.29
N GLU A 252 -4.17 14.11 -14.11
CA GLU A 252 -5.48 13.90 -14.72
C GLU A 252 -6.54 14.77 -14.05
N GLU A 253 -6.62 14.78 -12.71
CA GLU A 253 -7.62 15.57 -12.00
C GLU A 253 -7.40 17.09 -12.11
N SER A 254 -6.16 17.53 -12.38
CA SER A 254 -5.89 18.94 -12.70
C SER A 254 -6.61 19.41 -13.97
N LEU A 255 -6.91 18.49 -14.89
CA LEU A 255 -7.63 18.77 -16.14
C LEU A 255 -9.14 18.54 -16.05
N PHE A 256 -9.56 17.52 -15.30
CA PHE A 256 -10.97 17.08 -15.28
C PHE A 256 -11.71 17.47 -14.01
N ASN A 257 -11.08 17.42 -12.84
CA ASN A 257 -11.63 17.85 -11.53
C ASN A 257 -13.05 17.30 -11.28
N ASP A 258 -13.22 15.99 -11.49
CA ASP A 258 -14.55 15.37 -11.58
C ASP A 258 -14.76 14.20 -10.61
N VAL A 259 -13.89 14.06 -9.57
CA VAL A 259 -14.11 13.09 -8.50
C VAL A 259 -14.36 13.75 -7.14
N GLN A 260 -14.97 12.98 -6.24
CA GLN A 260 -15.39 13.47 -4.94
C GLN A 260 -14.21 13.73 -3.97
N CYS A 261 -13.13 12.96 -4.04
CA CYS A 261 -11.95 13.17 -3.21
C CYS A 261 -10.75 12.34 -3.66
N LEU A 262 -9.55 12.77 -3.24
CA LEU A 262 -8.26 12.16 -3.59
C LEU A 262 -7.43 11.83 -2.35
N VAL A 263 -6.77 10.68 -2.35
CA VAL A 263 -5.66 10.37 -1.45
C VAL A 263 -4.41 10.15 -2.29
N LEU A 264 -3.41 11.00 -2.12
CA LEU A 264 -2.16 10.98 -2.87
C LEU A 264 -1.00 10.65 -1.93
N ASN A 265 -0.46 9.46 -2.09
CA ASN A 265 0.62 8.94 -1.26
C ASN A 265 1.97 9.06 -1.99
N SER A 266 2.94 9.72 -1.36
CA SER A 266 4.22 10.10 -1.96
C SER A 266 4.03 10.83 -3.29
N PRO A 267 3.30 11.98 -3.31
CA PRO A 267 2.97 12.70 -4.53
C PRO A 267 4.17 13.41 -5.15
N SER A 268 4.02 13.83 -6.40
CA SER A 268 4.86 14.82 -7.08
C SER A 268 3.98 15.97 -7.55
N ASP A 269 4.51 17.20 -7.51
CA ASP A 269 3.90 18.42 -8.04
C ASP A 269 4.30 18.68 -9.50
N VAL A 270 5.18 17.85 -10.06
CA VAL A 270 5.63 17.91 -11.46
C VAL A 270 5.45 16.57 -12.15
N VAL A 271 5.24 16.60 -13.46
CA VAL A 271 5.32 15.41 -14.29
C VAL A 271 6.78 15.00 -14.44
N TYR A 272 7.13 13.78 -14.11
CA TYR A 272 8.45 13.23 -14.35
C TYR A 272 8.53 12.48 -15.68
N GLU A 273 9.75 12.37 -16.17
CA GLU A 273 10.13 11.53 -17.30
C GLU A 273 9.62 10.10 -17.16
N GLY A 274 9.29 9.47 -18.27
CA GLY A 274 8.86 8.08 -18.35
C GLY A 274 9.99 7.08 -18.04
N ILE A 275 9.61 5.82 -17.85
CA ILE A 275 10.53 4.73 -17.49
C ILE A 275 10.36 3.57 -18.46
N GLU A 276 11.46 3.23 -19.16
CA GLU A 276 11.58 2.06 -20.01
C GLU A 276 12.48 1.00 -19.35
N GLY A 277 11.86 -0.03 -18.77
CA GLY A 277 12.58 -1.06 -18.04
C GLY A 277 13.32 -0.53 -16.81
N LYS A 278 14.64 -0.35 -16.90
CA LYS A 278 15.48 0.21 -15.81
C LYS A 278 15.99 1.62 -16.13
N TRP A 279 15.64 2.17 -17.28
CA TRP A 279 16.16 3.42 -17.82
C TRP A 279 15.05 4.45 -17.96
N ASN A 280 15.42 5.71 -18.04
CA ASN A 280 14.49 6.76 -18.43
C ASN A 280 14.18 6.65 -19.92
N SER A 281 12.93 6.91 -20.29
CA SER A 281 12.47 6.78 -21.68
C SER A 281 12.78 7.98 -22.55
N HIS A 282 13.25 9.10 -21.94
CA HIS A 282 13.43 10.40 -22.60
C HIS A 282 12.15 10.98 -23.22
N THR A 283 11.01 10.54 -22.72
CA THR A 283 9.66 10.99 -23.08
C THR A 283 8.87 11.31 -21.82
N SER A 284 7.73 11.98 -21.96
CA SER A 284 6.81 12.14 -20.82
C SER A 284 6.26 10.81 -20.35
N SER A 285 6.00 10.69 -19.05
CA SER A 285 5.19 9.56 -18.54
C SER A 285 3.78 9.59 -19.11
N TRP A 286 3.22 10.79 -19.35
CA TRP A 286 1.79 10.99 -19.62
C TRP A 286 1.55 11.76 -20.93
N THR A 287 0.43 11.44 -21.55
CA THR A 287 -0.11 12.17 -22.69
C THR A 287 -1.55 12.60 -22.42
N TYR A 288 -1.95 13.70 -23.05
CA TYR A 288 -3.34 14.14 -23.15
C TYR A 288 -3.63 14.56 -24.59
N LEU A 289 -4.71 14.07 -25.17
CA LEU A 289 -5.06 14.24 -26.59
C LEU A 289 -3.88 13.90 -27.51
N GLN A 290 -3.19 12.78 -27.24
CA GLN A 290 -2.02 12.27 -27.96
C GLN A 290 -0.78 13.19 -27.91
N ARG A 291 -0.78 14.23 -27.07
CA ARG A 291 0.38 15.12 -26.86
C ARG A 291 1.04 14.82 -25.54
N GLU A 292 2.37 14.78 -25.54
CA GLU A 292 3.13 14.62 -24.30
C GLU A 292 2.92 15.84 -23.39
N LEU A 293 2.66 15.58 -22.09
CA LEU A 293 2.71 16.64 -21.09
C LEU A 293 4.17 17.10 -20.92
N PRO A 294 4.41 18.39 -20.68
CA PRO A 294 5.73 18.85 -20.27
C PRO A 294 6.24 18.06 -19.06
N TYR A 295 7.50 17.68 -19.05
CA TYR A 295 8.03 16.81 -18.02
C TYR A 295 9.43 17.19 -17.54
N HIS A 296 9.72 16.91 -16.28
CA HIS A 296 11.02 17.07 -15.66
C HIS A 296 11.94 15.92 -16.05
N LYS A 297 13.08 16.23 -16.70
CA LYS A 297 14.07 15.23 -17.11
C LYS A 297 14.93 14.80 -15.94
N PHE A 298 15.09 13.50 -15.76
CA PHE A 298 16.04 12.98 -14.80
C PHE A 298 17.47 13.21 -15.29
N ARG A 299 18.28 13.88 -14.48
CA ARG A 299 19.70 14.09 -14.75
C ARG A 299 20.52 13.48 -13.62
N LEU A 300 21.36 12.49 -13.93
CA LEU A 300 22.17 11.79 -12.93
C LEU A 300 23.03 12.75 -12.08
N ARG A 301 23.58 13.80 -12.69
CA ARG A 301 24.35 14.84 -11.98
C ARG A 301 23.51 15.51 -10.89
N ASP A 302 22.25 15.77 -11.20
CA ASP A 302 21.30 16.43 -10.32
C ASP A 302 20.95 15.52 -9.13
N TYR A 303 20.75 14.25 -9.37
CA TYR A 303 20.58 13.24 -8.33
C TYR A 303 21.81 13.10 -7.41
N LEU A 304 23.02 13.03 -7.98
CA LEU A 304 24.27 12.94 -7.22
C LEU A 304 24.50 14.19 -6.36
N PHE A 305 24.23 15.36 -6.92
CA PHE A 305 24.34 16.61 -6.19
C PHE A 305 23.33 16.71 -5.05
N SER A 306 22.04 16.31 -5.25
CA SER A 306 21.03 16.31 -4.19
C SER A 306 21.43 15.42 -3.02
N LYS A 307 21.98 14.25 -3.31
CA LYS A 307 22.52 13.36 -2.27
C LYS A 307 23.72 13.96 -1.54
N LEU A 308 24.64 14.61 -2.26
CA LEU A 308 25.84 15.18 -1.68
C LEU A 308 25.54 16.39 -0.78
N PHE A 309 24.64 17.27 -1.24
CA PHE A 309 24.34 18.53 -0.54
C PHE A 309 23.06 18.51 0.27
N ARG A 310 22.32 17.40 0.29
CA ARG A 310 21.00 17.25 0.95
C ARG A 310 20.01 18.36 0.58
N LYS A 311 20.08 18.84 -0.66
CA LYS A 311 19.19 19.88 -1.20
C LYS A 311 18.30 19.28 -2.29
N SER A 312 17.02 19.65 -2.30
CA SER A 312 16.15 19.38 -3.43
C SER A 312 16.63 20.14 -4.68
N PHE A 313 16.45 19.55 -5.87
CA PHE A 313 16.79 20.21 -7.11
C PHE A 313 15.74 21.19 -7.55
N PRO A 314 16.13 22.26 -8.26
CA PRO A 314 15.18 23.09 -8.98
C PRO A 314 14.43 22.20 -9.97
N LYS A 315 13.14 22.02 -9.77
CA LYS A 315 12.25 21.33 -10.70
C LYS A 315 12.05 22.20 -11.94
N ASP A 316 11.88 21.57 -13.09
CA ASP A 316 11.51 22.29 -14.30
C ASP A 316 10.09 22.86 -14.13
N ARG A 317 9.96 24.18 -14.11
CA ARG A 317 8.67 24.85 -13.91
C ARG A 317 7.66 24.56 -15.01
N THR A 318 8.12 24.22 -16.23
CA THR A 318 7.23 23.85 -17.34
C THR A 318 6.56 22.49 -17.13
N ALA A 319 7.17 21.64 -16.31
CA ALA A 319 6.64 20.33 -15.95
C ALA A 319 5.68 20.36 -14.75
N LYS A 320 5.43 21.55 -14.16
CA LYS A 320 4.57 21.70 -13.00
C LYS A 320 3.12 21.37 -13.36
N ILE A 321 2.45 20.59 -12.52
CA ILE A 321 1.04 20.26 -12.67
C ILE A 321 0.22 21.46 -12.15
N ASP A 322 -0.60 22.05 -13.01
CA ASP A 322 -1.46 23.18 -12.64
C ASP A 322 -2.72 22.72 -11.91
N ILE A 323 -2.73 22.83 -10.60
CA ILE A 323 -3.83 22.43 -9.72
C ILE A 323 -4.67 23.60 -9.22
N GLY A 324 -4.42 24.81 -9.75
CA GLY A 324 -5.09 26.04 -9.30
C GLY A 324 -6.60 26.05 -9.50
N GLN A 325 -7.15 25.17 -10.32
CA GLN A 325 -8.60 25.04 -10.56
C GLN A 325 -9.21 23.80 -9.89
N MET A 326 -8.43 23.01 -9.15
CA MET A 326 -8.94 21.82 -8.45
C MET A 326 -9.75 22.21 -7.23
N HIS A 327 -10.87 21.51 -7.03
CA HIS A 327 -11.77 21.72 -5.90
C HIS A 327 -12.01 20.46 -5.06
N SER A 328 -11.68 19.28 -5.61
CA SER A 328 -11.83 17.99 -4.91
C SER A 328 -11.02 17.98 -3.62
N PRO A 329 -11.59 17.58 -2.48
CA PRO A 329 -10.84 17.37 -1.24
C PRO A 329 -9.63 16.44 -1.46
N ILE A 330 -8.47 16.82 -0.90
CA ILE A 330 -7.22 16.08 -1.09
C ILE A 330 -6.60 15.75 0.26
N LEU A 331 -6.20 14.48 0.43
CA LEU A 331 -5.28 14.05 1.48
C LEU A 331 -3.91 13.73 0.85
N LEU A 332 -2.88 14.46 1.29
CA LEU A 332 -1.50 14.26 0.88
C LEU A 332 -0.73 13.52 1.99
N LEU A 333 -0.09 12.43 1.64
CA LEU A 333 0.74 11.63 2.54
C LEU A 333 2.16 11.54 1.96
N GLY A 334 3.17 11.89 2.73
CA GLY A 334 4.55 11.83 2.24
C GLY A 334 5.57 11.76 3.36
N SER A 335 6.82 11.56 3.01
CA SER A 335 7.92 11.47 3.98
C SER A 335 8.98 12.55 3.72
N THR A 336 9.52 13.12 4.81
CA THR A 336 10.67 14.04 4.76
C THR A 336 11.99 13.33 4.45
N VAL A 337 11.98 12.00 4.48
CA VAL A 337 13.13 11.14 4.19
C VAL A 337 12.89 10.23 3.00
N ASP A 338 12.00 10.66 2.10
CA ASP A 338 11.73 9.98 0.83
C ASP A 338 13.03 9.89 0.01
N GLU A 339 13.42 8.67 -0.35
CA GLU A 339 14.69 8.41 -1.04
C GLU A 339 14.53 8.29 -2.57
N ILE A 340 13.31 8.38 -3.07
CA ILE A 340 13.01 8.33 -4.52
C ILE A 340 12.91 9.74 -5.07
N TRP A 341 12.09 10.59 -4.45
CA TRP A 341 11.95 12.01 -4.75
C TRP A 341 11.53 12.79 -3.50
N ASP A 342 11.59 14.10 -3.57
CA ASP A 342 11.21 14.95 -2.42
C ASP A 342 9.71 15.14 -2.34
N ALA A 343 9.01 14.09 -1.86
CA ALA A 343 7.56 14.14 -1.65
C ALA A 343 7.16 15.19 -0.61
N SER A 344 8.03 15.51 0.35
CA SER A 344 7.75 16.54 1.36
C SER A 344 7.67 17.93 0.75
N SER A 345 8.62 18.29 -0.10
CA SER A 345 8.60 19.57 -0.85
C SER A 345 7.44 19.61 -1.85
N ALA A 346 7.15 18.48 -2.52
CA ALA A 346 6.00 18.40 -3.41
C ALA A 346 4.67 18.67 -2.68
N ILE A 347 4.52 18.18 -1.44
CA ILE A 347 3.35 18.48 -0.60
C ILE A 347 3.26 19.98 -0.33
N ASP A 348 4.37 20.66 0.02
CA ASP A 348 4.35 22.11 0.28
C ASP A 348 3.94 22.90 -0.97
N ASP A 349 4.49 22.52 -2.13
CA ASP A 349 4.16 23.14 -3.40
C ASP A 349 2.68 22.92 -3.78
N ILE A 350 2.16 21.70 -3.62
CA ILE A 350 0.75 21.38 -3.85
C ILE A 350 -0.16 22.18 -2.91
N VAL A 351 0.16 22.22 -1.62
CA VAL A 351 -0.64 22.98 -0.62
C VAL A 351 -0.65 24.47 -0.95
N SER A 352 0.48 25.01 -1.39
CA SER A 352 0.59 26.43 -1.77
C SER A 352 -0.23 26.80 -3.01
N ASP A 353 -0.31 25.90 -3.98
CA ASP A 353 -0.99 26.15 -5.27
C ASP A 353 -2.49 25.84 -5.22
N TYR A 354 -2.91 24.96 -4.31
CA TYR A 354 -4.30 24.53 -4.21
C TYR A 354 -5.20 25.65 -3.69
N LYS A 355 -6.22 25.99 -4.46
CA LYS A 355 -7.19 27.04 -4.12
C LYS A 355 -8.55 26.53 -3.65
N GLY A 356 -8.72 25.20 -3.62
CA GLY A 356 -9.94 24.58 -3.10
C GLY A 356 -10.05 24.69 -1.55
N HIS A 357 -11.15 24.18 -1.01
CA HIS A 357 -11.49 24.39 0.42
C HIS A 357 -10.99 23.29 1.36
N HIS A 358 -10.59 22.14 0.87
CA HIS A 358 -10.27 20.97 1.70
C HIS A 358 -9.00 20.26 1.26
N ILE A 359 -7.86 20.73 1.75
CA ILE A 359 -6.60 20.02 1.65
C ILE A 359 -6.11 19.63 3.05
N THR A 360 -5.73 18.41 3.21
CA THR A 360 -5.13 17.86 4.44
C THR A 360 -3.84 17.16 4.07
N PHE A 361 -2.83 17.26 4.92
CA PHE A 361 -1.57 16.55 4.66
C PHE A 361 -0.96 16.00 5.94
N LYS A 362 -0.16 14.95 5.79
CA LYS A 362 0.71 14.39 6.83
C LYS A 362 2.10 14.15 6.24
N LYS A 363 3.12 14.59 6.96
CA LYS A 363 4.53 14.34 6.64
C LYS A 363 5.13 13.45 7.71
N TYR A 364 5.69 12.34 7.30
CA TYR A 364 6.31 11.34 8.15
C TYR A 364 7.84 11.46 8.09
N HIS A 365 8.52 10.96 9.12
CA HIS A 365 9.96 11.19 9.26
C HIS A 365 10.79 9.91 9.16
N GLU A 366 10.16 8.74 9.18
CA GLU A 366 10.85 7.46 9.22
C GLU A 366 10.52 6.50 8.06
N THR A 367 9.33 6.62 7.46
CA THR A 367 8.82 5.60 6.54
C THR A 367 9.45 5.63 5.14
N GLY A 368 10.05 6.74 4.72
CA GLY A 368 10.57 6.91 3.37
C GLY A 368 9.45 6.90 2.31
N HIS A 369 9.80 6.47 1.09
CA HIS A 369 8.85 6.44 -0.05
C HIS A 369 7.74 5.38 0.09
N MET A 370 7.90 4.40 0.99
CA MET A 370 7.01 3.23 1.09
C MET A 370 6.04 3.34 2.26
N LEU A 371 5.27 4.42 2.31
CA LEU A 371 4.06 4.50 3.13
C LEU A 371 2.99 3.58 2.54
N THR A 372 2.46 2.62 3.31
CA THR A 372 1.51 1.64 2.79
C THR A 372 0.50 1.17 3.86
N VAL A 373 -0.03 -0.03 3.66
CA VAL A 373 -0.98 -0.69 4.57
C VAL A 373 -0.36 -0.91 5.95
N ALA A 374 -1.15 -0.74 6.99
CA ALA A 374 -0.74 -0.90 8.39
C ALA A 374 -0.08 -2.25 8.68
N TYR A 375 0.90 -2.24 9.58
CA TYR A 375 1.61 -3.38 10.17
C TYR A 375 2.44 -4.24 9.23
N GLN A 376 2.33 -4.11 7.92
CA GLN A 376 3.07 -4.96 6.98
C GLN A 376 4.59 -4.76 7.10
N PRO A 377 5.39 -5.84 7.04
CA PRO A 377 6.84 -5.75 7.08
C PRO A 377 7.39 -4.77 6.05
N ASN A 378 8.30 -3.90 6.47
CA ASN A 378 8.99 -2.97 5.58
C ASN A 378 10.50 -2.98 5.90
N HIS A 379 11.23 -3.85 5.20
CA HIS A 379 12.68 -4.03 5.40
C HIS A 379 13.54 -3.25 4.42
N ARG A 380 12.93 -2.45 3.56
CA ARG A 380 13.64 -1.68 2.54
C ARG A 380 14.49 -0.58 3.16
N TYR A 381 14.04 -0.04 4.30
CA TYR A 381 14.69 1.03 5.02
C TYR A 381 15.26 0.52 6.33
N ARG A 382 16.55 0.81 6.60
CA ARG A 382 17.23 0.44 7.84
C ARG A 382 16.93 1.47 8.94
N LYS A 383 15.69 1.55 9.39
CA LYS A 383 15.27 2.51 10.41
C LYS A 383 14.58 1.82 11.58
N ASP A 384 14.20 2.58 12.57
CA ASP A 384 13.44 2.05 13.69
C ASP A 384 12.12 1.47 13.18
N TRP A 385 12.00 0.16 13.22
CA TRP A 385 10.82 -0.56 12.72
C TRP A 385 9.55 -0.19 13.50
N ARG A 386 9.66 0.27 14.78
CA ARG A 386 8.50 0.70 15.57
C ARG A 386 7.93 2.00 15.03
N LEU A 387 8.82 2.94 14.70
CA LEU A 387 8.41 4.19 14.07
C LEU A 387 7.83 3.95 12.67
N LEU A 388 8.46 3.09 11.86
CA LEU A 388 7.92 2.69 10.55
C LEU A 388 6.52 2.08 10.67
N MET A 389 6.31 1.16 11.61
CA MET A 389 5.02 0.53 11.87
C MET A 389 3.97 1.56 12.31
N ARG A 390 4.33 2.48 13.23
CA ARG A 390 3.43 3.53 13.72
C ARG A 390 3.01 4.49 12.60
N GLU A 391 3.97 4.94 11.79
CA GLU A 391 3.69 5.86 10.68
C GLU A 391 2.86 5.18 9.57
N SER A 392 3.15 3.93 9.23
CA SER A 392 2.33 3.16 8.28
C SER A 392 0.91 2.95 8.79
N LYS A 393 0.73 2.63 10.08
CA LYS A 393 -0.59 2.55 10.70
C LYS A 393 -1.33 3.89 10.62
N ASP A 394 -0.67 4.98 11.02
CA ASP A 394 -1.29 6.32 11.04
C ASP A 394 -1.69 6.78 9.64
N SER A 395 -0.83 6.57 8.63
CA SER A 395 -1.13 6.93 7.23
C SER A 395 -2.28 6.10 6.65
N TRP A 396 -2.34 4.81 7.00
CA TRP A 396 -3.42 3.93 6.55
C TRP A 396 -4.76 4.30 7.16
N LEU A 397 -4.80 4.55 8.48
CA LEU A 397 -6.01 5.01 9.16
C LEU A 397 -6.46 6.39 8.66
N ALA A 398 -5.51 7.31 8.39
CA ALA A 398 -5.83 8.60 7.79
C ALA A 398 -6.49 8.44 6.42
N THR A 399 -6.00 7.50 5.60
CA THR A 399 -6.59 7.15 4.30
C THR A 399 -8.03 6.66 4.44
N ILE A 400 -8.28 5.70 5.34
CA ILE A 400 -9.62 5.13 5.58
C ILE A 400 -10.56 6.24 6.08
N HIS A 401 -10.17 6.98 7.12
CA HIS A 401 -11.00 8.04 7.69
C HIS A 401 -11.30 9.16 6.70
N PHE A 402 -10.36 9.49 5.82
CA PHE A 402 -10.57 10.50 4.79
C PHE A 402 -11.63 10.06 3.78
N PHE A 403 -11.55 8.85 3.27
CA PHE A 403 -12.56 8.30 2.37
C PHE A 403 -13.92 8.17 3.07
N ASP A 404 -13.96 7.68 4.32
CA ASP A 404 -15.22 7.58 5.07
C ASP A 404 -15.88 8.94 5.25
N ARG A 405 -15.09 9.98 5.53
CA ARG A 405 -15.59 11.34 5.70
C ARG A 405 -16.21 11.91 4.43
N HIS A 406 -15.54 11.72 3.28
CA HIS A 406 -15.94 12.39 2.03
C HIS A 406 -16.88 11.56 1.17
N LEU A 407 -16.94 10.24 1.34
CA LEU A 407 -17.73 9.35 0.50
C LEU A 407 -18.93 8.72 1.22
N LYS A 408 -18.86 8.48 2.56
CA LYS A 408 -19.93 7.80 3.29
C LYS A 408 -20.81 8.73 4.11
N LYS A 409 -20.31 9.89 4.54
CA LYS A 409 -21.16 10.85 5.26
C LYS A 409 -22.21 11.44 4.33
N LYS A 410 -23.45 11.49 4.84
CA LYS A 410 -24.58 12.15 4.21
C LYS A 410 -24.48 13.66 4.39
#